data_7308616ff5123284b1b034f69693b710
#
_entry.id   7308616ff5123284b1b034f69693b710
#
_cell.length_a   1.000
_cell.length_b   1.000
_cell.length_c   1.000
_cell.angle_alpha   90.00
_cell.angle_beta   90.00
_cell.angle_gamma   90.00
#
_symmetry.space_group_name_H-M   'P 1'
#
loop_
_entity.id
_entity.type
_entity.pdbx_description
1 polymer ?
#
loop_
_entity_poly.entity_id
_entity_poly.type
_entity_poly.pdbx_seq_one_letter_code
_entity_poly.pdbx_strand_id
1 'polypeptide(L)'
;MYIQRVQIEEGFLDGLDVQFTSGLNAIIGARGTGKTSLIEIIRFCLDATSTTIETTRRSRDHALSVLGSGQVTVTLVDGDDTILVSRTASDPIPRATTLFTKPVIFSQTEIETVGLEASGRLKLIDGFVKFNSDTELQERELITECRNLTLQIEASRREIDELEQTQNSLPALRVEICNSSRRECF
;
A
#
# COMPACT_ATOMS: atom_id res chain seq x y z
N MET A 1 12.70 -3.15 -20.15
CA MET A 1 12.12 -1.80 -19.93
C MET A 1 13.07 -0.94 -19.11
N TYR A 2 13.25 0.36 -19.42
CA TYR A 2 14.01 1.33 -18.64
C TYR A 2 13.41 2.74 -18.76
N ILE A 3 13.73 3.62 -17.81
CA ILE A 3 13.33 5.02 -17.86
C ILE A 3 14.29 5.75 -18.80
N GLN A 4 13.77 6.35 -19.87
CA GLN A 4 14.57 7.10 -20.84
C GLN A 4 14.63 8.61 -20.49
N ARG A 5 13.54 9.19 -20.02
CA ARG A 5 13.45 10.64 -19.74
C ARG A 5 12.50 10.92 -18.60
N VAL A 6 12.82 11.93 -17.82
CA VAL A 6 11.95 12.48 -16.77
C VAL A 6 11.87 13.98 -16.94
N GLN A 7 10.66 14.51 -17.04
CA GLN A 7 10.36 15.91 -17.16
C GLN A 7 9.43 16.34 -16.04
N ILE A 8 9.71 17.49 -15.44
CA ILE A 8 8.91 18.06 -14.35
C ILE A 8 8.60 19.51 -14.71
N GLU A 9 7.32 19.83 -14.67
CA GLU A 9 6.78 21.16 -14.90
C GLU A 9 6.17 21.64 -13.58
N GLU A 10 6.56 22.83 -13.15
CA GLU A 10 6.22 23.45 -11.87
C GLU A 10 6.77 22.71 -10.64
N GLY A 11 6.55 23.29 -9.44
CA GLY A 11 7.02 22.76 -8.17
C GLY A 11 8.49 23.03 -7.88
N PHE A 12 9.05 22.30 -6.90
CA PHE A 12 10.43 22.49 -6.45
C PHE A 12 11.49 22.11 -7.51
N LEU A 13 11.17 21.20 -8.41
CA LEU A 13 12.05 20.73 -9.48
C LEU A 13 11.60 21.26 -10.85
N ASP A 14 10.97 22.42 -10.88
CA ASP A 14 10.50 23.03 -12.13
C ASP A 14 11.58 23.13 -13.20
N GLY A 15 11.21 22.79 -14.44
CA GLY A 15 12.11 22.79 -15.61
C GLY A 15 13.11 21.64 -15.65
N LEU A 16 13.04 20.67 -14.71
CA LEU A 16 13.91 19.51 -14.74
C LEU A 16 13.57 18.65 -15.96
N ASP A 17 14.60 18.39 -16.76
CA ASP A 17 14.53 17.52 -17.94
C ASP A 17 15.80 16.67 -17.99
N VAL A 18 15.69 15.42 -17.57
CA VAL A 18 16.81 14.51 -17.45
C VAL A 18 16.61 13.30 -18.34
N GLN A 19 17.64 12.98 -19.12
CA GLN A 19 17.69 11.78 -19.95
C GLN A 19 18.56 10.71 -19.28
N PHE A 20 18.11 9.47 -19.36
CA PHE A 20 18.78 8.29 -18.87
C PHE A 20 19.10 7.34 -20.03
N THR A 21 20.14 6.55 -19.86
CA THR A 21 20.52 5.50 -20.82
C THR A 21 20.06 4.12 -20.30
N SER A 22 20.00 3.14 -21.18
CA SER A 22 19.80 1.76 -20.75
C SER A 22 21.01 1.31 -19.91
N GLY A 23 20.78 0.76 -18.72
CA GLY A 23 21.83 0.31 -17.80
C GLY A 23 21.93 1.17 -16.54
N LEU A 24 23.11 1.20 -15.93
CA LEU A 24 23.35 1.92 -14.68
C LEU A 24 23.44 3.43 -14.91
N ASN A 25 22.58 4.17 -14.25
CA ASN A 25 22.63 5.65 -14.19
C ASN A 25 22.88 6.06 -12.74
N ALA A 26 23.69 7.10 -12.53
CA ALA A 26 23.97 7.65 -11.21
C ALA A 26 23.59 9.13 -11.14
N ILE A 27 22.84 9.51 -10.11
CA ILE A 27 22.48 10.90 -9.82
C ILE A 27 23.39 11.39 -8.69
N ILE A 28 24.26 12.35 -9.01
CA ILE A 28 25.25 12.90 -8.08
C ILE A 28 24.90 14.35 -7.79
N GLY A 29 25.09 14.77 -6.55
CA GLY A 29 24.88 16.16 -6.14
C GLY A 29 25.05 16.34 -4.63
N ALA A 30 25.14 17.57 -4.16
CA ALA A 30 25.24 17.93 -2.75
C ALA A 30 23.98 17.53 -1.96
N ARG A 31 24.06 17.58 -0.63
CA ARG A 31 22.88 17.39 0.23
C ARG A 31 21.86 18.50 -0.03
N GLY A 32 20.58 18.15 -0.13
CA GLY A 32 19.50 19.13 -0.35
C GLY A 32 19.23 19.51 -1.81
N THR A 33 19.94 18.92 -2.79
CA THR A 33 19.74 19.23 -4.22
C THR A 33 18.56 18.52 -4.89
N GLY A 34 17.68 17.86 -4.12
CA GLY A 34 16.48 17.24 -4.67
C GLY A 34 16.63 15.80 -5.20
N LYS A 35 17.79 15.13 -4.99
CA LYS A 35 18.00 13.75 -5.50
C LYS A 35 16.94 12.77 -5.01
N THR A 36 16.65 12.77 -3.71
CA THR A 36 15.60 11.94 -3.12
C THR A 36 14.22 12.35 -3.63
N SER A 37 13.97 13.64 -3.77
CA SER A 37 12.71 14.19 -4.28
C SER A 37 12.46 13.74 -5.72
N LEU A 38 13.49 13.70 -6.56
CA LEU A 38 13.37 13.17 -7.92
C LEU A 38 12.97 11.70 -7.94
N ILE A 39 13.58 10.85 -7.08
CA ILE A 39 13.23 9.44 -6.99
C ILE A 39 11.78 9.27 -6.51
N GLU A 40 11.35 10.05 -5.52
CA GLU A 40 9.99 9.99 -4.98
C GLU A 40 8.93 10.49 -5.98
N ILE A 41 9.26 11.50 -6.79
CA ILE A 41 8.40 11.97 -7.88
C ILE A 41 8.28 10.90 -8.98
N ILE A 42 9.38 10.25 -9.37
CA ILE A 42 9.35 9.13 -10.33
C ILE A 42 8.48 7.99 -9.79
N ARG A 43 8.67 7.63 -8.52
CA ARG A 43 7.85 6.62 -7.84
C ARG A 43 6.36 6.98 -7.86
N PHE A 44 6.03 8.23 -7.56
CA PHE A 44 4.67 8.75 -7.60
C PHE A 44 4.10 8.68 -9.02
N CYS A 45 4.85 9.13 -10.04
CA CYS A 45 4.42 9.10 -11.43
C CYS A 45 4.12 7.68 -11.92
N LEU A 46 4.96 6.72 -11.60
CA LEU A 46 4.83 5.33 -12.04
C LEU A 46 3.92 4.48 -11.13
N ASP A 47 3.35 5.07 -10.08
CA ASP A 47 2.52 4.39 -9.08
C ASP A 47 3.23 3.14 -8.51
N ALA A 48 4.55 3.24 -8.33
CA ALA A 48 5.35 2.17 -7.76
C ALA A 48 5.15 2.13 -6.24
N THR A 49 4.64 1.00 -5.74
CA THR A 49 4.32 0.83 -4.33
C THR A 49 5.57 0.56 -3.50
N SER A 50 5.57 1.02 -2.25
CA SER A 50 6.58 0.70 -1.24
C SER A 50 6.28 -0.62 -0.54
N THR A 51 7.23 -1.10 0.25
CA THR A 51 7.12 -2.34 1.03
C THR A 51 6.04 -2.29 2.11
N THR A 52 5.69 -1.09 2.61
CA THR A 52 4.63 -0.90 3.61
C THR A 52 3.67 0.22 3.22
N ILE A 53 2.43 0.15 3.73
CA ILE A 53 1.39 1.19 3.49
C ILE A 53 1.85 2.55 4.03
N GLU A 54 2.52 2.57 5.17
CA GLU A 54 2.97 3.83 5.78
C GLU A 54 4.11 4.49 5.01
N THR A 55 5.08 3.72 4.52
CA THR A 55 6.14 4.25 3.64
C THR A 55 5.57 4.73 2.31
N THR A 56 4.58 4.03 1.75
CA THR A 56 3.87 4.47 0.54
C THR A 56 3.19 5.83 0.75
N ARG A 57 2.51 6.01 1.87
CA ARG A 57 1.84 7.28 2.20
C ARG A 57 2.84 8.42 2.36
N ARG A 58 3.90 8.23 3.14
CA ARG A 58 4.95 9.25 3.36
C ARG A 58 5.64 9.65 2.05
N SER A 59 5.96 8.66 1.22
CA SER A 59 6.56 8.88 -0.11
C SER A 59 5.64 9.70 -1.00
N ARG A 60 4.35 9.38 -1.02
CA ARG A 60 3.34 10.13 -1.76
C ARG A 60 3.18 11.56 -1.25
N ASP A 61 3.05 11.74 0.06
CA ASP A 61 2.90 13.08 0.67
C ASP A 61 4.13 13.94 0.39
N HIS A 62 5.34 13.36 0.43
CA HIS A 62 6.56 14.04 0.04
C HIS A 62 6.58 14.41 -1.45
N ALA A 63 6.24 13.50 -2.34
CA ALA A 63 6.17 13.76 -3.77
C ALA A 63 5.17 14.89 -4.08
N LEU A 64 3.99 14.87 -3.46
CA LEU A 64 2.98 15.92 -3.62
C LEU A 64 3.47 17.28 -3.10
N SER A 65 4.17 17.32 -1.96
CA SER A 65 4.72 18.57 -1.42
C SER A 65 5.80 19.18 -2.32
N VAL A 66 6.56 18.35 -3.04
CA VAL A 66 7.62 18.78 -3.96
C VAL A 66 7.06 19.18 -5.32
N LEU A 67 6.07 18.45 -5.81
CA LEU A 67 5.43 18.68 -7.11
C LEU A 67 4.47 19.88 -7.08
N GLY A 68 3.81 20.14 -5.95
CA GLY A 68 2.83 21.23 -5.81
C GLY A 68 1.65 21.06 -6.77
N SER A 69 1.40 22.08 -7.62
CA SER A 69 0.40 22.05 -8.71
C SER A 69 0.93 21.43 -10.00
N GLY A 70 2.20 21.05 -10.02
CA GLY A 70 2.91 20.65 -11.23
C GLY A 70 2.54 19.27 -11.77
N GLN A 71 3.23 18.96 -12.86
CA GLN A 71 3.10 17.70 -13.57
C GLN A 71 4.47 17.04 -13.73
N VAL A 72 4.49 15.74 -13.57
CA VAL A 72 5.64 14.90 -13.91
C VAL A 72 5.30 14.01 -15.10
N THR A 73 6.24 13.92 -16.04
CA THR A 73 6.15 13.02 -17.19
C THR A 73 7.38 12.12 -17.24
N VAL A 74 7.16 10.83 -17.26
CA VAL A 74 8.20 9.81 -17.38
C VAL A 74 8.05 9.07 -18.70
N THR A 75 9.12 9.02 -19.48
CA THR A 75 9.18 8.23 -20.71
C THR A 75 9.88 6.92 -20.42
N LEU A 76 9.19 5.82 -20.67
CA LEU A 76 9.70 4.44 -20.56
C LEU A 76 9.95 3.88 -21.94
N VAL A 77 10.99 3.06 -22.05
CA VAL A 77 11.29 2.28 -23.28
C VAL A 77 11.28 0.80 -22.93
N ASP A 78 10.48 0.03 -23.67
CA ASP A 78 10.39 -1.43 -23.52
C ASP A 78 10.52 -2.10 -24.88
N GLY A 79 11.73 -2.57 -25.21
CA GLY A 79 12.06 -3.00 -26.55
C GLY A 79 12.03 -1.83 -27.53
N ASP A 80 11.17 -1.89 -28.54
CA ASP A 80 10.96 -0.83 -29.54
C ASP A 80 9.83 0.14 -29.18
N ASP A 81 9.08 -0.16 -28.10
CA ASP A 81 7.94 0.64 -27.68
C ASP A 81 8.33 1.77 -26.73
N THR A 82 7.76 2.94 -26.95
CA THR A 82 7.89 4.09 -26.08
C THR A 82 6.57 4.38 -25.37
N ILE A 83 6.60 4.38 -24.03
CA ILE A 83 5.44 4.57 -23.19
C ILE A 83 5.60 5.88 -22.43
N LEU A 84 4.66 6.79 -22.60
CA LEU A 84 4.57 8.02 -21.82
C LEU A 84 3.66 7.79 -20.62
N VAL A 85 4.16 8.15 -19.44
CA VAL A 85 3.39 8.14 -18.19
C VAL A 85 3.43 9.53 -17.60
N SER A 86 2.28 10.15 -17.40
CA SER A 86 2.19 11.46 -16.77
C SER A 86 1.25 11.45 -15.56
N ARG A 87 1.55 12.30 -14.58
CA ARG A 87 0.72 12.45 -13.38
C ARG A 87 0.84 13.86 -12.82
N THR A 88 -0.29 14.45 -12.46
CA THR A 88 -0.37 15.67 -11.65
C THR A 88 -0.68 15.34 -10.20
N ALA A 89 -0.53 16.31 -9.30
CA ALA A 89 -0.87 16.12 -7.88
C ALA A 89 -2.35 15.75 -7.65
N SER A 90 -3.24 16.20 -8.55
CA SER A 90 -4.68 15.96 -8.47
C SER A 90 -5.14 14.62 -9.08
N ASP A 91 -4.27 13.97 -9.86
CA ASP A 91 -4.64 12.69 -10.50
C ASP A 91 -4.59 11.54 -9.49
N PRO A 92 -5.67 10.77 -9.31
CA PRO A 92 -5.69 9.62 -8.41
C PRO A 92 -4.79 8.49 -8.91
N ILE A 93 -4.69 8.32 -10.23
CA ILE A 93 -3.89 7.30 -10.92
C ILE A 93 -3.08 7.96 -12.05
N PRO A 94 -1.92 7.39 -12.41
CA PRO A 94 -1.13 7.88 -13.55
C PRO A 94 -1.88 7.70 -14.89
N ARG A 95 -1.63 8.60 -15.82
CA ARG A 95 -2.10 8.50 -17.21
C ARG A 95 -0.97 7.93 -18.06
N ALA A 96 -1.18 6.76 -18.61
CA ALA A 96 -0.19 6.11 -19.46
C ALA A 96 -0.75 5.88 -20.87
N THR A 97 0.10 5.97 -21.89
CA THR A 97 -0.29 5.69 -23.28
C THR A 97 -0.59 4.22 -23.52
N THR A 98 0.06 3.35 -22.77
CA THR A 98 -0.09 1.87 -22.88
C THR A 98 0.12 1.24 -21.50
N LEU A 99 -0.39 0.04 -21.30
CA LEU A 99 -0.12 -0.73 -20.09
C LEU A 99 1.37 -1.04 -19.97
N PHE A 100 1.93 -0.84 -18.77
CA PHE A 100 3.33 -1.12 -18.47
C PHE A 100 3.48 -1.88 -17.14
N THR A 101 4.56 -2.62 -17.02
CA THR A 101 4.91 -3.26 -15.74
C THR A 101 5.50 -2.20 -14.81
N LYS A 102 4.90 -2.05 -13.62
CA LYS A 102 5.41 -1.09 -12.63
C LYS A 102 6.84 -1.49 -12.22
N PRO A 103 7.79 -0.55 -12.24
CA PRO A 103 9.14 -0.81 -11.79
C PRO A 103 9.20 -0.92 -10.26
N VAL A 104 10.20 -1.64 -9.77
CA VAL A 104 10.51 -1.67 -8.34
C VAL A 104 11.42 -0.47 -8.03
N ILE A 105 10.97 0.43 -7.17
CA ILE A 105 11.70 1.62 -6.75
C ILE A 105 11.84 1.62 -5.23
N PHE A 106 13.07 1.69 -4.72
CA PHE A 106 13.36 1.73 -3.30
C PHE A 106 13.75 3.13 -2.84
N SER A 107 13.24 3.54 -1.70
CA SER A 107 13.80 4.66 -0.94
C SER A 107 15.07 4.22 -0.20
N GLN A 108 15.85 5.18 0.29
CA GLN A 108 17.03 4.88 1.09
C GLN A 108 16.68 4.04 2.33
N THR A 109 15.62 4.38 3.03
CA THR A 109 15.16 3.66 4.24
C THR A 109 14.74 2.22 3.91
N GLU A 110 14.11 2.00 2.77
CA GLU A 110 13.72 0.65 2.33
C GLU A 110 14.94 -0.21 2.01
N ILE A 111 15.97 0.35 1.38
CA ILE A 111 17.23 -0.37 1.11
C ILE A 111 17.91 -0.75 2.43
N GLU A 112 17.93 0.13 3.42
CA GLU A 112 18.47 -0.16 4.75
C GLU A 112 17.69 -1.31 5.41
N THR A 113 16.36 -1.28 5.38
CA THR A 113 15.50 -2.34 5.93
C THR A 113 15.69 -3.66 5.21
N VAL A 114 15.76 -3.64 3.87
CA VAL A 114 16.05 -4.82 3.05
C VAL A 114 17.40 -5.43 3.41
N GLY A 115 18.41 -4.60 3.68
CA GLY A 115 19.73 -5.06 4.11
C GLY A 115 19.72 -5.77 5.46
N LEU A 116 18.91 -5.30 6.39
CA LEU A 116 18.88 -5.77 7.79
C LEU A 116 17.94 -6.96 8.02
N GLU A 117 16.80 -7.03 7.32
CA GLU A 117 15.76 -8.03 7.55
C GLU A 117 15.68 -9.08 6.44
N ALA A 118 15.58 -10.36 6.83
CA ALA A 118 15.40 -11.47 5.88
C ALA A 118 14.08 -11.36 5.10
N SER A 119 13.01 -10.91 5.75
CA SER A 119 11.71 -10.65 5.14
C SER A 119 11.76 -9.56 4.06
N GLY A 120 12.58 -8.52 4.27
CA GLY A 120 12.83 -7.46 3.29
C GLY A 120 13.52 -7.99 2.04
N ARG A 121 14.52 -8.88 2.21
CA ARG A 121 15.22 -9.52 1.07
C ARG A 121 14.31 -10.43 0.26
N LEU A 122 13.43 -11.19 0.92
CA LEU A 122 12.43 -12.01 0.21
C LEU A 122 11.49 -11.15 -0.62
N LYS A 123 10.93 -10.09 -0.05
CA LYS A 123 10.07 -9.14 -0.79
C LYS A 123 10.77 -8.50 -1.99
N LEU A 124 12.08 -8.24 -1.86
CA LEU A 124 12.88 -7.77 -2.99
C LEU A 124 12.92 -8.81 -4.12
N ILE A 125 13.20 -10.06 -3.78
CA ILE A 125 13.27 -11.16 -4.75
C ILE A 125 11.89 -11.38 -5.39
N ASP A 126 10.84 -11.38 -4.58
CA ASP A 126 9.45 -11.52 -5.04
C ASP A 126 9.06 -10.40 -6.01
N GLY A 127 9.57 -9.18 -5.82
CA GLY A 127 9.36 -8.06 -6.74
C GLY A 127 9.93 -8.26 -8.15
N PHE A 128 10.91 -9.16 -8.32
CA PHE A 128 11.45 -9.53 -9.64
C PHE A 128 10.76 -10.75 -10.25
N VAL A 129 10.00 -11.50 -9.46
CA VAL A 129 9.22 -12.63 -9.97
C VAL A 129 7.91 -12.08 -10.53
N LYS A 130 7.63 -12.36 -11.79
CA LYS A 130 6.32 -12.06 -12.38
C LYS A 130 5.29 -13.00 -11.73
N PHE A 131 4.66 -12.55 -10.65
CA PHE A 131 3.49 -13.26 -10.14
C PHE A 131 2.36 -13.16 -11.15
N ASN A 132 1.69 -14.26 -11.43
CA ASN A 132 0.46 -14.23 -12.20
C ASN A 132 -0.57 -13.38 -11.42
N SER A 133 -1.19 -12.44 -12.10
CA SER A 133 -2.26 -11.59 -11.55
C SER A 133 -3.36 -12.43 -10.86
N ASP A 134 -3.60 -13.64 -11.34
CA ASP A 134 -4.57 -14.58 -10.79
C ASP A 134 -4.19 -15.05 -9.36
N THR A 135 -2.90 -15.23 -9.09
CA THR A 135 -2.42 -15.65 -7.76
C THR A 135 -2.58 -14.54 -6.73
N GLU A 136 -2.32 -13.29 -7.10
CA GLU A 136 -2.54 -12.14 -6.20
C GLU A 136 -4.02 -11.90 -5.90
N LEU A 137 -4.90 -12.11 -6.88
CA LEU A 137 -6.34 -12.03 -6.70
C LEU A 137 -6.82 -13.12 -5.73
N GLN A 138 -6.41 -14.37 -5.94
CA GLN A 138 -6.73 -15.50 -5.05
C GLN A 138 -6.23 -15.25 -3.62
N GLU A 139 -5.02 -14.74 -3.44
CA GLU A 139 -4.49 -14.40 -2.11
C GLU A 139 -5.36 -13.36 -1.41
N ARG A 140 -5.75 -12.30 -2.10
CA ARG A 140 -6.62 -11.25 -1.54
C ARG A 140 -8.01 -11.77 -1.17
N GLU A 141 -8.58 -12.64 -2.00
CA GLU A 141 -9.86 -13.30 -1.72
C GLU A 141 -9.76 -14.16 -0.48
N LEU A 142 -8.74 -15.02 -0.38
CA LEU A 142 -8.50 -15.88 0.79
C LEU A 142 -8.24 -15.09 2.08
N ILE A 143 -7.48 -14.01 2.03
CA ILE A 143 -7.27 -13.13 3.18
C ILE A 143 -8.59 -12.50 3.63
N THR A 144 -9.43 -12.09 2.69
CA THR A 144 -10.75 -11.50 3.00
C THR A 144 -11.67 -12.54 3.62
N GLU A 145 -11.68 -13.75 3.09
CA GLU A 145 -12.46 -14.87 3.63
C GLU A 145 -12.00 -15.25 5.04
N CYS A 146 -10.70 -15.36 5.27
CA CYS A 146 -10.15 -15.60 6.61
C CYS A 146 -10.58 -14.51 7.63
N ARG A 147 -10.57 -13.25 7.24
CA ARG A 147 -11.03 -12.15 8.10
C ARG A 147 -12.51 -12.26 8.42
N ASN A 148 -13.34 -12.56 7.42
CA ASN A 148 -14.79 -12.74 7.60
C ASN A 148 -15.10 -13.92 8.54
N LEU A 149 -14.42 -15.06 8.36
CA LEU A 149 -14.56 -16.21 9.24
C LEU A 149 -14.12 -15.89 10.67
N THR A 150 -13.06 -15.15 10.86
CA THR A 150 -12.62 -14.71 12.19
C THR A 150 -13.69 -13.87 12.88
N LEU A 151 -14.30 -12.90 12.17
CA LEU A 151 -15.39 -12.08 12.71
C LEU A 151 -16.63 -12.93 13.06
N GLN A 152 -16.98 -13.92 12.25
CA GLN A 152 -18.08 -14.83 12.54
C GLN A 152 -17.81 -15.69 13.80
N ILE A 153 -16.60 -16.18 13.94
CA ILE A 153 -16.19 -16.94 15.14
C ILE A 153 -16.29 -16.06 16.39
N GLU A 154 -15.84 -14.81 16.33
CA GLU A 154 -15.94 -13.88 17.45
C GLU A 154 -17.39 -13.53 17.80
N ALA A 155 -18.26 -13.35 16.79
CA ALA A 155 -19.68 -13.12 17.01
C ALA A 155 -20.35 -14.33 17.67
N SER A 156 -20.11 -15.55 17.17
CA SER A 156 -20.66 -16.77 17.75
C SER A 156 -20.16 -17.02 19.17
N ARG A 157 -18.91 -16.70 19.47
CA ARG A 157 -18.40 -16.78 20.85
C ARG A 157 -19.14 -15.85 21.80
N ARG A 158 -19.38 -14.60 21.39
CA ARG A 158 -20.14 -13.65 22.21
C ARG A 158 -21.57 -14.14 22.47
N GLU A 159 -22.22 -14.69 21.45
CA GLU A 159 -23.54 -15.26 21.59
C GLU A 159 -23.57 -16.45 22.56
N ILE A 160 -22.58 -17.31 22.51
CA ILE A 160 -22.42 -18.42 23.47
C ILE A 160 -22.24 -17.88 24.90
N ASP A 161 -21.37 -16.89 25.10
CA ASP A 161 -21.13 -16.29 26.41
C ASP A 161 -22.40 -15.64 26.98
N GLU A 162 -23.19 -14.97 26.15
CA GLU A 162 -24.49 -14.37 26.54
C GLU A 162 -25.50 -15.44 26.94
N LEU A 163 -25.58 -16.54 26.18
CA LEU A 163 -26.46 -17.67 26.49
C LEU A 163 -26.04 -18.36 27.79
N GLU A 164 -24.76 -18.57 28.03
CA GLU A 164 -24.23 -19.13 29.26
C GLU A 164 -24.55 -18.22 30.47
N GLN A 165 -24.41 -16.91 30.34
CA GLN A 165 -24.78 -15.96 31.39
C GLN A 165 -26.28 -16.03 31.69
N THR A 166 -27.11 -16.09 30.66
CA THR A 166 -28.55 -16.22 30.79
C THR A 166 -28.94 -17.54 31.49
N GLN A 167 -28.30 -18.64 31.05
CA GLN A 167 -28.51 -19.96 31.68
C GLN A 167 -28.12 -19.98 33.17
N ASN A 168 -27.00 -19.32 33.52
CA ASN A 168 -26.54 -19.24 34.89
C ASN A 168 -27.45 -18.37 35.78
N SER A 169 -28.23 -17.46 35.22
CA SER A 169 -29.21 -16.64 35.96
C SER A 169 -30.54 -17.37 36.23
N LEU A 170 -30.87 -18.41 35.45
CA LEU A 170 -32.15 -19.14 35.59
C LEU A 170 -32.43 -19.76 36.98
N PRO A 171 -31.44 -20.34 37.69
CA PRO A 171 -31.68 -20.90 39.02
C PRO A 171 -32.13 -19.82 40.03
N ALA A 172 -31.50 -18.62 39.98
CA ALA A 172 -31.85 -17.52 40.87
C ALA A 172 -33.26 -17.01 40.59
N LEU A 173 -33.66 -16.82 39.34
CA LEU A 173 -34.99 -16.43 38.93
C LEU A 173 -36.08 -17.46 39.34
N ARG A 174 -35.77 -18.76 39.26
CA ARG A 174 -36.71 -19.80 39.73
C ARG A 174 -36.97 -19.69 41.23
N VAL A 175 -35.91 -19.42 42.02
CA VAL A 175 -36.05 -19.25 43.48
C VAL A 175 -36.90 -17.99 43.78
N GLU A 176 -36.71 -16.88 43.07
CA GLU A 176 -37.51 -15.65 43.23
C GLU A 176 -38.96 -15.89 42.92
N ILE A 177 -39.29 -16.57 41.82
CA ILE A 177 -40.69 -16.90 41.46
C ILE A 177 -41.33 -17.81 42.52
N CYS A 178 -40.62 -18.81 43.00
CA CYS A 178 -41.16 -19.66 44.07
C CYS A 178 -41.41 -18.88 45.37
N ASN A 179 -40.55 -17.94 45.72
CA ASN A 179 -40.73 -17.09 46.90
C ASN A 179 -41.83 -16.07 46.75
N SER A 180 -42.04 -15.54 45.57
CA SER A 180 -43.11 -14.61 45.23
C SER A 180 -44.50 -15.30 45.33
N SER A 181 -44.63 -16.47 44.72
CA SER A 181 -45.88 -17.24 44.76
C SER A 181 -46.27 -17.70 46.19
N ARG A 182 -45.29 -17.84 47.11
CA ARG A 182 -45.57 -18.14 48.53
C ARG A 182 -46.07 -16.91 49.31
N ARG A 183 -45.79 -15.67 48.88
CA ARG A 183 -46.22 -14.45 49.52
C ARG A 183 -47.65 -14.03 49.13
N GLU A 184 -48.15 -14.52 48.00
CA GLU A 184 -49.51 -14.21 47.53
C GLU A 184 -50.57 -15.20 48.08
N CYS A 185 -50.18 -16.22 48.84
CA CYS A 185 -51.08 -17.23 49.45
C CYS A 185 -51.30 -17.03 50.96
N PHE A 186 -51.06 -15.77 51.49
CA PHE A 186 -51.39 -15.43 52.86
C PHE A 186 -52.29 -14.20 52.94
#